data_c3c691b3117b46b6443c6d3f8a704648
#
_entry.id   c3c691b3117b46b6443c6d3f8a704648
#
_cell.length_a   1.000
_cell.length_b   1.000
_cell.length_c   1.000
_cell.angle_alpha   90.00
_cell.angle_beta   90.00
_cell.angle_gamma   90.00
#
_symmetry.space_group_name_H-M   'P 1'
#
loop_
_entity.id
_entity.type
_entity.pdbx_description
1 polymer ?
#
loop_
_entity_poly.entity_id
_entity_poly.type
_entity_poly.pdbx_seq_one_letter_code
_entity_poly.pdbx_strand_id
1 'polypeptide(L)'
;MSQPAVTASSARQFRAGLNGAVVVFALLFVAAVMPVLWPNLPPAMVDYSNHLARMFVLARDGTAQAHPYYQVTWSLVPNLAMDLIVPGIGRHIGVEMANRLFYLLSQILIVTGAMALERAVKGRLQIAGFVALIFLYSTPFAFGFENFEFGLGCALWGFACAVWLQDRSWLARFAAHTAFVALLFTAHMFALGIYGFAVGLHELWRAWSQRASLRETFARFSALVIPSLLLAAFMVAANGSVGGSGNVWVFGDKATWILHILSGYNMVVSEIGVLALIWLITALARRNALRLEQSAMWLLAGFSALYLAMPFRLFDTAFVDMRVVVALALIMPAFVSVSFPDAIWRRIAIALAAAITVINVSGVMIVWLSYREDFAAARKSFELLPKGAIVMTAQTGDGGDPPTDLRDYPVFNVPTLAVHHADAFLPHLFTAPGKQPVTPRAPWRRLEFPERGFLPVRFLKYVAEHGAPAGTPPFVQNWVRDFDYLYLIGPSIPNPMPDRLEFVLGAPRFALYRIRK
;
A
#
# COMPACT_ATOMS: atom_id res chain seq x y z
N MET A 1 24.40 2.32 -50.17
CA MET A 1 24.74 2.86 -48.84
C MET A 1 25.15 1.69 -47.96
N SER A 2 26.43 1.52 -47.70
CA SER A 2 27.01 0.45 -46.90
C SER A 2 26.76 0.74 -45.41
N GLN A 3 26.14 -0.21 -44.68
CA GLN A 3 26.03 -0.16 -43.22
C GLN A 3 27.45 -0.19 -42.62
N PRO A 4 27.77 0.66 -41.65
CA PRO A 4 29.07 0.62 -40.98
C PRO A 4 29.20 -0.69 -40.20
N ALA A 5 30.27 -1.44 -40.47
CA ALA A 5 30.60 -2.66 -39.75
C ALA A 5 30.84 -2.36 -38.26
N VAL A 6 29.99 -2.89 -37.39
CA VAL A 6 30.18 -2.83 -35.94
C VAL A 6 31.43 -3.63 -35.58
N THR A 7 32.49 -2.96 -35.14
CA THR A 7 33.75 -3.61 -34.80
C THR A 7 33.57 -4.55 -33.59
N ALA A 8 34.30 -5.67 -33.54
CA ALA A 8 34.26 -6.65 -32.45
C ALA A 8 34.54 -6.01 -31.06
N SER A 9 35.29 -4.91 -31.05
CA SER A 9 35.57 -4.10 -29.85
C SER A 9 34.33 -3.39 -29.34
N SER A 10 33.51 -2.77 -30.21
CA SER A 10 32.27 -2.08 -29.84
C SER A 10 31.20 -3.06 -29.34
N ALA A 11 31.13 -4.26 -29.91
CA ALA A 11 30.23 -5.32 -29.46
C ALA A 11 30.63 -5.87 -28.07
N ARG A 12 31.94 -6.02 -27.78
CA ARG A 12 32.42 -6.42 -26.44
C ARG A 12 32.15 -5.34 -25.39
N GLN A 13 32.40 -4.07 -25.71
CA GLN A 13 32.09 -2.95 -24.79
C GLN A 13 30.60 -2.81 -24.53
N PHE A 14 29.75 -3.05 -25.53
CA PHE A 14 28.29 -3.05 -25.38
C PHE A 14 27.81 -4.20 -24.46
N ARG A 15 28.34 -5.41 -24.65
CA ARG A 15 28.04 -6.58 -23.79
C ARG A 15 28.54 -6.38 -22.37
N ALA A 16 29.73 -5.86 -22.16
CA ALA A 16 30.28 -5.56 -20.84
C ALA A 16 29.42 -4.50 -20.09
N GLY A 17 28.96 -3.48 -20.80
CA GLY A 17 28.08 -2.46 -20.24
C GLY A 17 26.68 -2.98 -19.90
N LEU A 18 26.16 -3.94 -20.67
CA LEU A 18 24.86 -4.58 -20.36
C LEU A 18 24.98 -5.48 -19.13
N ASN A 19 26.07 -6.27 -19.03
CA ASN A 19 26.34 -7.11 -17.86
C ASN A 19 26.47 -6.26 -16.58
N GLY A 20 27.15 -5.08 -16.67
CA GLY A 20 27.27 -4.15 -15.55
C GLY A 20 25.92 -3.60 -15.07
N ALA A 21 25.02 -3.22 -15.98
CA ALA A 21 23.69 -2.74 -15.62
C ALA A 21 22.85 -3.83 -14.93
N VAL A 22 22.92 -5.08 -15.39
CA VAL A 22 22.23 -6.22 -14.78
C VAL A 22 22.75 -6.49 -13.37
N VAL A 23 24.08 -6.44 -13.18
CA VAL A 23 24.68 -6.61 -11.84
C VAL A 23 24.23 -5.50 -10.89
N VAL A 24 24.27 -4.24 -11.32
CA VAL A 24 23.80 -3.10 -10.51
C VAL A 24 22.33 -3.28 -10.16
N PHE A 25 21.47 -3.64 -11.13
CA PHE A 25 20.06 -3.90 -10.88
C PHE A 25 19.87 -5.01 -9.84
N ALA A 26 20.56 -6.15 -9.97
CA ALA A 26 20.44 -7.27 -9.04
C ALA A 26 20.87 -6.88 -7.62
N LEU A 27 21.98 -6.14 -7.47
CA LEU A 27 22.44 -5.64 -6.17
C LEU A 27 21.45 -4.67 -5.54
N LEU A 28 20.89 -3.75 -6.34
CA LEU A 28 19.87 -2.81 -5.88
C LEU A 28 18.58 -3.52 -5.47
N PHE A 29 18.16 -4.54 -6.22
CA PHE A 29 16.98 -5.33 -5.89
C PHE A 29 17.18 -6.07 -4.56
N VAL A 30 18.32 -6.75 -4.37
CA VAL A 30 18.64 -7.40 -3.10
C VAL A 30 18.66 -6.37 -1.96
N ALA A 31 19.32 -5.23 -2.14
CA ALA A 31 19.34 -4.18 -1.14
C ALA A 31 17.93 -3.64 -0.83
N ALA A 32 17.09 -3.49 -1.86
CA ALA A 32 15.74 -2.98 -1.70
C ALA A 32 14.82 -3.92 -0.91
N VAL A 33 14.96 -5.23 -1.02
CA VAL A 33 14.11 -6.18 -0.28
C VAL A 33 14.62 -6.50 1.13
N MET A 34 15.87 -6.16 1.44
CA MET A 34 16.51 -6.47 2.73
C MET A 34 15.77 -5.92 3.95
N PRO A 35 15.26 -4.67 3.99
CA PRO A 35 14.55 -4.16 5.17
C PRO A 35 13.39 -5.05 5.60
N VAL A 36 12.61 -5.56 4.64
CA VAL A 36 11.46 -6.43 4.92
C VAL A 36 11.87 -7.76 5.53
N LEU A 37 13.02 -8.29 5.11
CA LEU A 37 13.54 -9.58 5.58
C LEU A 37 14.45 -9.47 6.81
N TRP A 38 14.87 -8.26 7.21
CA TRP A 38 15.86 -8.09 8.29
C TRP A 38 15.32 -8.60 9.61
N PRO A 39 16.00 -9.57 10.26
CA PRO A 39 15.56 -10.13 11.54
C PRO A 39 15.44 -9.07 12.62
N ASN A 40 14.43 -9.16 13.45
CA ASN A 40 14.19 -8.26 14.60
C ASN A 40 14.07 -6.76 14.26
N LEU A 41 13.85 -6.42 13.00
CA LEU A 41 13.50 -5.08 12.56
C LEU A 41 11.98 -4.99 12.37
N PRO A 42 11.25 -4.29 13.27
CA PRO A 42 9.80 -4.16 13.10
C PRO A 42 9.50 -3.28 11.88
N PRO A 43 8.65 -3.72 10.95
CA PRO A 43 8.17 -2.85 9.88
C PRO A 43 7.35 -1.69 10.48
N ALA A 44 7.99 -0.52 10.62
CA ALA A 44 7.32 0.66 11.17
C ALA A 44 6.52 1.39 10.06
N MET A 45 5.52 0.72 9.52
CA MET A 45 4.50 1.29 8.63
C MET A 45 3.24 1.60 9.45
N VAL A 46 2.45 2.58 8.99
CA VAL A 46 1.28 3.06 9.76
C VAL A 46 0.34 1.91 10.11
N ASP A 47 -0.08 1.12 9.12
CA ASP A 47 -1.12 0.10 9.30
C ASP A 47 -0.58 -1.29 9.66
N TYR A 48 0.75 -1.47 9.66
CA TYR A 48 1.40 -2.77 9.88
C TYR A 48 0.89 -3.52 11.11
N SER A 49 0.92 -2.87 12.27
CA SER A 49 0.55 -3.50 13.55
C SER A 49 -0.91 -3.91 13.57
N ASN A 50 -1.78 -3.10 12.97
CA ASN A 50 -3.21 -3.36 12.90
C ASN A 50 -3.52 -4.54 11.96
N HIS A 51 -2.88 -4.56 10.79
CA HIS A 51 -2.97 -5.70 9.88
C HIS A 51 -2.47 -6.98 10.52
N LEU A 52 -1.29 -6.95 11.16
CA LEU A 52 -0.71 -8.12 11.81
C LEU A 52 -1.63 -8.66 12.91
N ALA A 53 -2.19 -7.79 13.75
CA ALA A 53 -3.13 -8.18 14.80
C ALA A 53 -4.39 -8.87 14.21
N ARG A 54 -4.93 -8.35 13.11
CA ARG A 54 -6.06 -8.96 12.39
C ARG A 54 -5.68 -10.33 11.81
N MET A 55 -4.52 -10.46 11.17
CA MET A 55 -4.05 -11.74 10.63
C MET A 55 -3.92 -12.80 11.72
N PHE A 56 -3.58 -12.38 12.92
CA PHE A 56 -3.48 -13.26 14.06
C PHE A 56 -4.84 -13.82 14.49
N VAL A 57 -5.87 -12.96 14.54
CA VAL A 57 -7.25 -13.40 14.81
C VAL A 57 -7.69 -14.43 13.75
N LEU A 58 -7.43 -14.15 12.47
CA LEU A 58 -7.76 -15.05 11.36
C LEU A 58 -7.01 -16.39 11.42
N ALA A 59 -5.73 -16.37 11.80
CA ALA A 59 -4.92 -17.59 11.88
C ALA A 59 -5.41 -18.53 13.00
N ARG A 60 -6.04 -17.99 14.04
CA ARG A 60 -6.58 -18.75 15.20
C ARG A 60 -8.06 -19.12 15.02
N ASP A 61 -8.72 -18.62 13.99
CA ASP A 61 -10.13 -18.93 13.75
C ASP A 61 -10.34 -20.43 13.51
N GLY A 62 -11.43 -20.97 14.07
CA GLY A 62 -11.75 -22.40 14.02
C GLY A 62 -10.85 -23.30 14.88
N THR A 63 -9.98 -22.74 15.73
CA THR A 63 -9.14 -23.51 16.69
C THR A 63 -9.66 -23.37 18.11
N ALA A 64 -9.18 -24.21 19.03
CA ALA A 64 -9.46 -24.10 20.46
C ALA A 64 -8.93 -22.79 21.08
N GLN A 65 -8.08 -22.07 20.37
CA GLN A 65 -7.49 -20.80 20.77
C GLN A 65 -8.12 -19.59 20.05
N ALA A 66 -9.37 -19.76 19.54
CA ALA A 66 -10.09 -18.65 18.91
C ALA A 66 -10.18 -17.44 19.84
N HIS A 67 -10.09 -16.23 19.26
CA HIS A 67 -10.02 -14.99 20.04
C HIS A 67 -11.32 -14.75 20.83
N PRO A 68 -11.25 -14.37 22.13
CA PRO A 68 -12.44 -14.25 22.97
C PRO A 68 -13.38 -13.11 22.56
N TYR A 69 -12.84 -12.03 22.02
CA TYR A 69 -13.60 -10.81 21.68
C TYR A 69 -13.95 -10.67 20.21
N TYR A 70 -13.21 -11.30 19.32
CA TYR A 70 -13.41 -11.18 17.88
C TYR A 70 -13.91 -12.50 17.29
N GLN A 71 -14.66 -12.37 16.23
CA GLN A 71 -15.15 -13.48 15.40
C GLN A 71 -14.84 -13.23 13.94
N VAL A 72 -14.74 -14.29 13.17
CA VAL A 72 -14.53 -14.22 11.72
C VAL A 72 -15.84 -14.53 11.01
N THR A 73 -16.22 -13.64 10.10
CA THR A 73 -17.38 -13.81 9.23
C THR A 73 -16.97 -13.47 7.82
N TRP A 74 -16.78 -14.49 7.02
CA TRP A 74 -16.42 -14.32 5.61
C TRP A 74 -17.61 -13.81 4.81
N SER A 75 -17.37 -12.79 4.04
CA SER A 75 -18.31 -12.22 3.06
C SER A 75 -17.56 -11.90 1.78
N LEU A 76 -18.27 -11.74 0.68
CA LEU A 76 -17.67 -11.35 -0.59
C LEU A 76 -17.40 -9.84 -0.60
N VAL A 77 -16.24 -9.48 -0.09
CA VAL A 77 -15.74 -8.10 -0.08
C VAL A 77 -14.37 -8.04 -0.78
N PRO A 78 -13.99 -6.90 -1.36
CA PRO A 78 -12.66 -6.72 -1.92
C PRO A 78 -11.59 -6.62 -0.81
N ASN A 79 -10.31 -6.58 -1.22
CA ASN A 79 -9.16 -6.29 -0.34
C ASN A 79 -8.85 -7.41 0.67
N LEU A 80 -8.99 -8.67 0.27
CA LEU A 80 -8.81 -9.85 1.12
C LEU A 80 -7.54 -10.66 0.83
N ALA A 81 -6.65 -10.24 -0.09
CA ALA A 81 -5.49 -11.07 -0.45
C ALA A 81 -4.64 -11.43 0.77
N MET A 82 -4.32 -10.44 1.59
CA MET A 82 -3.56 -10.65 2.82
C MET A 82 -4.32 -11.55 3.80
N ASP A 83 -5.63 -11.33 3.97
CA ASP A 83 -6.50 -12.09 4.88
C ASP A 83 -6.61 -13.57 4.49
N LEU A 84 -6.48 -13.89 3.21
CA LEU A 84 -6.49 -15.26 2.70
C LEU A 84 -5.11 -15.93 2.74
N ILE A 85 -4.05 -15.18 2.40
CA ILE A 85 -2.71 -15.74 2.22
C ILE A 85 -1.97 -15.83 3.56
N VAL A 86 -1.90 -14.74 4.32
CA VAL A 86 -1.06 -14.65 5.51
C VAL A 86 -1.49 -15.59 6.63
N PRO A 87 -2.78 -15.71 7.01
CA PRO A 87 -3.18 -16.63 8.07
C PRO A 87 -2.92 -18.11 7.72
N GLY A 88 -3.14 -18.49 6.44
CA GLY A 88 -2.88 -19.86 5.97
C GLY A 88 -1.43 -20.26 6.12
N ILE A 89 -0.50 -19.42 5.65
CA ILE A 89 0.95 -19.63 5.77
C ILE A 89 1.38 -19.46 7.25
N GLY A 90 0.82 -18.48 7.94
CA GLY A 90 1.18 -18.12 9.31
C GLY A 90 0.92 -19.20 10.34
N ARG A 91 -0.03 -20.10 10.10
CA ARG A 91 -0.25 -21.31 10.94
C ARG A 91 0.97 -22.24 10.97
N HIS A 92 1.82 -22.20 9.94
CA HIS A 92 2.97 -23.10 9.80
C HIS A 92 4.30 -22.45 10.19
N ILE A 93 4.49 -21.17 9.84
CA ILE A 93 5.79 -20.46 10.02
C ILE A 93 5.71 -19.26 10.96
N GLY A 94 4.55 -19.00 11.55
CA GLY A 94 4.28 -17.80 12.34
C GLY A 94 3.73 -16.64 11.50
N VAL A 95 2.75 -15.92 12.06
CA VAL A 95 2.01 -14.87 11.35
C VAL A 95 2.92 -13.68 11.00
N GLU A 96 3.86 -13.30 11.86
CA GLU A 96 4.81 -12.22 11.58
C GLU A 96 5.70 -12.54 10.35
N MET A 97 6.22 -13.76 10.27
CA MET A 97 7.04 -14.17 9.13
C MET A 97 6.21 -14.27 7.85
N ALA A 98 5.02 -14.84 7.93
CA ALA A 98 4.10 -14.92 6.79
C ALA A 98 3.74 -13.52 6.25
N ASN A 99 3.54 -12.55 7.15
CA ASN A 99 3.28 -11.17 6.79
C ASN A 99 4.47 -10.52 6.06
N ARG A 100 5.69 -10.73 6.54
CA ARG A 100 6.92 -10.28 5.87
C ARG A 100 7.08 -10.89 4.47
N LEU A 101 6.78 -12.18 4.33
CA LEU A 101 6.81 -12.85 3.02
C LEU A 101 5.74 -12.31 2.08
N PHE A 102 4.58 -11.88 2.58
CA PHE A 102 3.57 -11.21 1.77
C PHE A 102 4.07 -9.85 1.24
N TYR A 103 4.76 -9.05 2.06
CA TYR A 103 5.42 -7.82 1.59
C TYR A 103 6.49 -8.09 0.53
N LEU A 104 7.36 -9.07 0.80
CA LEU A 104 8.38 -9.46 -0.16
C LEU A 104 7.75 -9.88 -1.50
N LEU A 105 6.69 -10.68 -1.45
CA LEU A 105 5.95 -11.09 -2.64
C LEU A 105 5.38 -9.89 -3.39
N SER A 106 4.81 -8.91 -2.68
CA SER A 106 4.29 -7.68 -3.28
C SER A 106 5.39 -6.89 -4.00
N GLN A 107 6.56 -6.73 -3.38
CA GLN A 107 7.71 -6.06 -4.00
C GLN A 107 8.23 -6.80 -5.24
N ILE A 108 8.32 -8.13 -5.18
CA ILE A 108 8.70 -8.97 -6.32
C ILE A 108 7.69 -8.81 -7.46
N LEU A 109 6.38 -8.84 -7.17
CA LEU A 109 5.33 -8.70 -8.18
C LEU A 109 5.35 -7.33 -8.84
N ILE A 110 5.61 -6.25 -8.11
CA ILE A 110 5.73 -4.89 -8.68
C ILE A 110 6.91 -4.83 -9.65
N VAL A 111 8.10 -5.25 -9.23
CA VAL A 111 9.31 -5.17 -10.07
C VAL A 111 9.18 -6.07 -11.30
N THR A 112 8.80 -7.33 -11.09
CA THR A 112 8.66 -8.29 -12.20
C THR A 112 7.48 -7.95 -13.10
N GLY A 113 6.38 -7.42 -12.56
CA GLY A 113 5.22 -6.97 -13.33
C GLY A 113 5.53 -5.78 -14.23
N ALA A 114 6.27 -4.77 -13.72
CA ALA A 114 6.74 -3.65 -14.53
C ALA A 114 7.68 -4.11 -15.65
N MET A 115 8.61 -5.04 -15.35
CA MET A 115 9.50 -5.64 -16.35
C MET A 115 8.72 -6.49 -17.37
N ALA A 116 7.75 -7.27 -16.93
CA ALA A 116 6.90 -8.08 -17.81
C ALA A 116 6.10 -7.20 -18.77
N LEU A 117 5.52 -6.10 -18.28
CA LEU A 117 4.81 -5.14 -19.12
C LEU A 117 5.75 -4.48 -20.14
N GLU A 118 6.94 -4.06 -19.70
CA GLU A 118 7.95 -3.52 -20.62
C GLU A 118 8.35 -4.53 -21.71
N ARG A 119 8.57 -5.79 -21.33
CA ARG A 119 8.87 -6.87 -22.26
C ARG A 119 7.72 -7.15 -23.23
N ALA A 120 6.48 -7.07 -22.76
CA ALA A 120 5.28 -7.26 -23.59
C ALA A 120 5.15 -6.16 -24.65
N VAL A 121 5.37 -4.90 -24.26
CA VAL A 121 5.20 -3.72 -25.15
C VAL A 121 6.37 -3.57 -26.12
N LYS A 122 7.61 -3.66 -25.62
CA LYS A 122 8.84 -3.35 -26.39
C LYS A 122 9.57 -4.57 -26.95
N GLY A 123 9.21 -5.77 -26.51
CA GLY A 123 9.97 -6.99 -26.83
C GLY A 123 11.34 -7.09 -26.15
N ARG A 124 11.73 -6.13 -25.30
CA ARG A 124 13.03 -6.07 -24.60
C ARG A 124 12.88 -5.35 -23.27
N LEU A 125 13.84 -5.55 -22.35
CA LEU A 125 13.93 -4.84 -21.07
C LEU A 125 14.86 -3.64 -21.22
N GLN A 126 14.51 -2.52 -20.59
CA GLN A 126 15.31 -1.29 -20.57
C GLN A 126 15.35 -0.64 -19.18
N ILE A 127 14.26 0.02 -18.77
CA ILE A 127 14.24 0.92 -17.60
C ILE A 127 13.20 0.56 -16.54
N ALA A 128 12.17 -0.22 -16.88
CA ALA A 128 11.03 -0.44 -16.00
C ALA A 128 11.42 -1.06 -14.66
N GLY A 129 12.38 -2.00 -14.65
CA GLY A 129 12.88 -2.58 -13.41
C GLY A 129 13.55 -1.54 -12.50
N PHE A 130 14.40 -0.65 -13.04
CA PHE A 130 15.04 0.41 -12.25
C PHE A 130 14.02 1.41 -11.70
N VAL A 131 13.03 1.80 -12.51
CA VAL A 131 11.95 2.69 -12.05
C VAL A 131 11.13 2.01 -10.97
N ALA A 132 10.81 0.72 -11.11
CA ALA A 132 10.10 -0.02 -10.09
C ALA A 132 10.85 -0.03 -8.74
N LEU A 133 12.19 -0.21 -8.75
CA LEU A 133 13.01 -0.15 -7.53
C LEU A 133 12.92 1.21 -6.82
N ILE A 134 12.86 2.31 -7.59
CA ILE A 134 12.71 3.66 -7.03
C ILE A 134 11.40 3.79 -6.24
N PHE A 135 10.31 3.15 -6.69
CA PHE A 135 8.97 3.29 -6.12
C PHE A 135 8.62 2.23 -5.07
N LEU A 136 9.50 1.23 -4.78
CA LEU A 136 9.19 0.17 -3.81
C LEU A 136 8.90 0.69 -2.39
N TYR A 137 9.46 1.83 -2.02
CA TYR A 137 9.26 2.47 -0.72
C TYR A 137 8.51 3.80 -0.85
N SER A 138 7.60 3.85 -1.79
CA SER A 138 6.71 4.97 -2.03
C SER A 138 5.80 5.26 -0.82
N THR A 139 5.13 6.38 -0.85
CA THR A 139 4.22 6.80 0.22
C THR A 139 3.12 5.77 0.55
N PRO A 140 2.46 5.09 -0.41
CA PRO A 140 1.55 3.98 -0.12
C PRO A 140 2.18 2.85 0.71
N PHE A 141 3.44 2.52 0.46
CA PHE A 141 4.15 1.52 1.25
C PHE A 141 4.35 1.98 2.70
N ALA A 142 4.74 3.23 2.93
CA ALA A 142 4.93 3.76 4.28
C ALA A 142 3.62 3.81 5.09
N PHE A 143 2.48 4.01 4.42
CA PHE A 143 1.16 3.82 5.04
C PHE A 143 0.86 2.37 5.40
N GLY A 144 1.46 1.39 4.72
CA GLY A 144 1.13 -0.03 4.91
C GLY A 144 -0.08 -0.47 4.07
N PHE A 145 -0.28 0.11 2.87
CA PHE A 145 -1.37 -0.28 1.96
C PHE A 145 -1.06 -1.60 1.24
N GLU A 146 -0.87 -2.64 2.01
CA GLU A 146 -0.30 -3.93 1.62
C GLU A 146 -1.10 -4.65 0.52
N ASN A 147 -2.41 -4.72 0.68
CA ASN A 147 -3.30 -5.31 -0.33
C ASN A 147 -3.27 -4.51 -1.65
N PHE A 148 -3.09 -3.17 -1.57
CA PHE A 148 -2.94 -2.33 -2.75
C PHE A 148 -1.62 -2.60 -3.47
N GLU A 149 -0.50 -2.66 -2.75
CA GLU A 149 0.83 -2.96 -3.32
C GLU A 149 0.86 -4.33 -4.01
N PHE A 150 0.32 -5.35 -3.34
CA PHE A 150 0.15 -6.67 -3.94
C PHE A 150 -0.71 -6.61 -5.21
N GLY A 151 -1.87 -5.95 -5.11
CA GLY A 151 -2.79 -5.78 -6.25
C GLY A 151 -2.17 -4.99 -7.40
N LEU A 152 -1.36 -3.97 -7.11
CA LEU A 152 -0.67 -3.19 -8.15
C LEU A 152 0.34 -4.04 -8.91
N GLY A 153 1.11 -4.88 -8.20
CA GLY A 153 1.99 -5.86 -8.84
C GLY A 153 1.21 -6.82 -9.75
N CYS A 154 0.10 -7.36 -9.27
CA CYS A 154 -0.80 -8.21 -10.07
C CYS A 154 -1.40 -7.45 -11.27
N ALA A 155 -1.76 -6.17 -11.12
CA ALA A 155 -2.30 -5.34 -12.21
C ALA A 155 -1.28 -5.12 -13.34
N LEU A 156 -0.01 -4.90 -12.99
CA LEU A 156 1.10 -4.80 -13.96
C LEU A 156 1.26 -6.11 -14.74
N TRP A 157 1.25 -7.25 -14.07
CA TRP A 157 1.27 -8.57 -14.71
C TRP A 157 0.03 -8.81 -15.56
N GLY A 158 -1.15 -8.41 -15.08
CA GLY A 158 -2.41 -8.49 -15.84
C GLY A 158 -2.35 -7.67 -17.12
N PHE A 159 -1.82 -6.44 -17.05
CA PHE A 159 -1.65 -5.60 -18.24
C PHE A 159 -0.62 -6.20 -19.22
N ALA A 160 0.49 -6.73 -18.73
CA ALA A 160 1.44 -7.47 -19.57
C ALA A 160 0.78 -8.65 -20.29
N CYS A 161 -0.02 -9.44 -19.56
CA CYS A 161 -0.78 -10.55 -20.11
C CYS A 161 -1.79 -10.08 -21.16
N ALA A 162 -2.51 -8.98 -20.91
CA ALA A 162 -3.45 -8.39 -21.87
C ALA A 162 -2.74 -8.00 -23.18
N VAL A 163 -1.54 -7.39 -23.10
CA VAL A 163 -0.72 -7.04 -24.28
C VAL A 163 -0.25 -8.30 -25.01
N TRP A 164 0.20 -9.34 -24.33
CA TRP A 164 0.63 -10.59 -24.97
C TRP A 164 -0.52 -11.33 -25.66
N LEU A 165 -1.74 -11.21 -25.13
CA LEU A 165 -2.93 -11.88 -25.66
C LEU A 165 -3.77 -10.99 -26.59
N GLN A 166 -3.31 -9.78 -26.88
CA GLN A 166 -4.12 -8.77 -27.61
C GLN A 166 -4.60 -9.22 -28.99
N ASP A 167 -3.86 -10.13 -29.67
CA ASP A 167 -4.18 -10.67 -30.99
C ASP A 167 -4.66 -12.13 -30.93
N ARG A 168 -4.93 -12.65 -29.73
CA ARG A 168 -5.48 -14.00 -29.51
C ARG A 168 -7.02 -13.98 -29.59
N SER A 169 -7.60 -15.18 -29.61
CA SER A 169 -9.05 -15.36 -29.68
C SER A 169 -9.77 -14.60 -28.54
N TRP A 170 -11.02 -14.21 -28.80
CA TRP A 170 -11.86 -13.58 -27.78
C TRP A 170 -11.94 -14.40 -26.50
N LEU A 171 -12.09 -15.73 -26.62
CA LEU A 171 -12.18 -16.63 -25.47
C LEU A 171 -10.90 -16.62 -24.61
N ALA A 172 -9.71 -16.62 -25.24
CA ALA A 172 -8.44 -16.55 -24.50
C ALA A 172 -8.30 -15.24 -23.73
N ARG A 173 -8.69 -14.12 -24.36
CA ARG A 173 -8.71 -12.79 -23.74
C ARG A 173 -9.72 -12.71 -22.61
N PHE A 174 -10.95 -13.20 -22.85
CA PHE A 174 -12.00 -13.25 -21.84
C PHE A 174 -11.59 -14.08 -20.62
N ALA A 175 -11.02 -15.27 -20.82
CA ALA A 175 -10.54 -16.12 -19.73
C ALA A 175 -9.43 -15.42 -18.91
N ALA A 176 -8.47 -14.77 -19.58
CA ALA A 176 -7.40 -14.03 -18.90
C ALA A 176 -7.97 -12.84 -18.10
N HIS A 177 -8.85 -12.03 -18.70
CA HIS A 177 -9.49 -10.92 -18.00
C HIS A 177 -10.34 -11.41 -16.81
N THR A 178 -11.06 -12.51 -16.95
CA THR A 178 -11.84 -13.10 -15.85
C THR A 178 -10.94 -13.51 -14.69
N ALA A 179 -9.81 -14.16 -14.98
CA ALA A 179 -8.84 -14.54 -13.95
C ALA A 179 -8.24 -13.32 -13.23
N PHE A 180 -7.83 -12.29 -13.98
CA PHE A 180 -7.27 -11.08 -13.38
C PHE A 180 -8.33 -10.23 -12.67
N VAL A 181 -9.57 -10.15 -13.16
CA VAL A 181 -10.66 -9.46 -12.45
C VAL A 181 -10.94 -10.13 -11.11
N ALA A 182 -11.03 -11.46 -11.06
CA ALA A 182 -11.22 -12.20 -9.81
C ALA A 182 -10.03 -12.02 -8.83
N LEU A 183 -8.79 -12.15 -9.34
CA LEU A 183 -7.58 -11.95 -8.55
C LEU A 183 -7.49 -10.53 -8.00
N LEU A 184 -7.70 -9.51 -8.84
CA LEU A 184 -7.57 -8.12 -8.46
C LEU A 184 -8.70 -7.63 -7.57
N PHE A 185 -9.91 -8.15 -7.74
CA PHE A 185 -10.99 -7.91 -6.79
C PHE A 185 -10.61 -8.43 -5.40
N THR A 186 -10.12 -9.66 -5.33
CA THR A 186 -9.65 -10.25 -4.07
C THR A 186 -8.46 -9.49 -3.51
N ALA A 187 -7.53 -9.03 -4.37
CA ALA A 187 -6.37 -8.28 -3.95
C ALA A 187 -6.73 -6.88 -3.45
N HIS A 188 -7.23 -6.03 -4.35
CA HIS A 188 -7.61 -4.65 -4.02
C HIS A 188 -8.47 -4.01 -5.11
N MET A 189 -9.66 -3.52 -4.73
CA MET A 189 -10.61 -2.92 -5.68
C MET A 189 -10.00 -1.79 -6.52
N PHE A 190 -9.17 -0.94 -5.92
CA PHE A 190 -8.52 0.15 -6.64
C PHE A 190 -7.48 -0.36 -7.66
N ALA A 191 -6.78 -1.44 -7.37
CA ALA A 191 -5.87 -2.08 -8.33
C ALA A 191 -6.64 -2.69 -9.52
N LEU A 192 -7.84 -3.23 -9.27
CA LEU A 192 -8.76 -3.65 -10.33
C LEU A 192 -9.17 -2.47 -11.22
N GLY A 193 -9.49 -1.32 -10.61
CA GLY A 193 -9.79 -0.09 -11.35
C GLY A 193 -8.61 0.38 -12.23
N ILE A 194 -7.39 0.40 -11.69
CA ILE A 194 -6.16 0.73 -12.43
C ILE A 194 -5.96 -0.24 -13.62
N TYR A 195 -6.10 -1.54 -13.39
CA TYR A 195 -6.00 -2.55 -14.44
C TYR A 195 -7.01 -2.33 -15.56
N GLY A 196 -8.29 -2.22 -15.21
CA GLY A 196 -9.36 -2.02 -16.19
C GLY A 196 -9.20 -0.73 -16.98
N PHE A 197 -8.79 0.35 -16.30
CA PHE A 197 -8.57 1.65 -16.93
C PHE A 197 -7.36 1.63 -17.87
N ALA A 198 -6.23 1.08 -17.45
CA ALA A 198 -5.02 0.99 -18.26
C ALA A 198 -5.24 0.13 -19.52
N VAL A 199 -5.80 -1.07 -19.35
CA VAL A 199 -6.13 -1.96 -20.47
C VAL A 199 -7.18 -1.32 -21.37
N GLY A 200 -8.21 -0.68 -20.80
CA GLY A 200 -9.24 0.04 -21.55
C GLY A 200 -8.67 1.14 -22.44
N LEU A 201 -7.77 1.99 -21.90
CA LEU A 201 -7.10 3.03 -22.69
C LEU A 201 -6.22 2.42 -23.80
N HIS A 202 -5.51 1.34 -23.51
CA HIS A 202 -4.70 0.64 -24.50
C HIS A 202 -5.55 0.05 -25.63
N GLU A 203 -6.66 -0.61 -25.32
CA GLU A 203 -7.58 -1.16 -26.33
C GLU A 203 -8.30 -0.06 -27.13
N LEU A 204 -8.60 1.09 -26.48
CA LEU A 204 -9.20 2.23 -27.17
C LEU A 204 -8.21 2.83 -28.18
N TRP A 205 -6.93 3.00 -27.79
CA TRP A 205 -5.87 3.39 -28.70
C TRP A 205 -5.72 2.40 -29.86
N ARG A 206 -5.76 1.08 -29.59
CA ARG A 206 -5.67 0.06 -30.63
C ARG A 206 -6.83 0.15 -31.62
N ALA A 207 -8.05 0.29 -31.11
CA ALA A 207 -9.23 0.44 -31.94
C ALA A 207 -9.14 1.69 -32.84
N TRP A 208 -8.69 2.81 -32.27
CA TRP A 208 -8.48 4.05 -33.01
C TRP A 208 -7.36 3.93 -34.05
N SER A 209 -6.18 3.43 -33.68
CA SER A 209 -5.01 3.34 -34.54
C SER A 209 -5.20 2.34 -35.70
N GLN A 210 -5.96 1.27 -35.48
CA GLN A 210 -6.29 0.26 -36.48
C GLN A 210 -7.56 0.57 -37.25
N ARG A 211 -8.21 1.70 -36.99
CA ARG A 211 -9.50 2.10 -37.57
C ARG A 211 -10.56 0.98 -37.49
N ALA A 212 -10.59 0.31 -36.31
CA ALA A 212 -11.50 -0.80 -36.10
C ALA A 212 -12.96 -0.37 -36.22
N SER A 213 -13.78 -1.23 -36.76
CA SER A 213 -15.23 -1.01 -36.79
C SER A 213 -15.85 -0.99 -35.40
N LEU A 214 -17.03 -0.42 -35.23
CA LEU A 214 -17.76 -0.43 -33.95
C LEU A 214 -17.98 -1.85 -33.43
N ARG A 215 -18.26 -2.82 -34.30
CA ARG A 215 -18.44 -4.23 -33.94
C ARG A 215 -17.14 -4.84 -33.36
N GLU A 216 -16.00 -4.59 -34.02
CA GLU A 216 -14.69 -5.06 -33.54
C GLU A 216 -14.30 -4.40 -32.24
N THR A 217 -14.52 -3.09 -32.12
CA THR A 217 -14.29 -2.35 -30.89
C THR A 217 -15.12 -2.91 -29.74
N PHE A 218 -16.41 -3.13 -29.96
CA PHE A 218 -17.28 -3.76 -28.97
C PHE A 218 -16.81 -5.17 -28.59
N ALA A 219 -16.43 -5.99 -29.58
CA ALA A 219 -15.90 -7.33 -29.30
C ALA A 219 -14.61 -7.31 -28.47
N ARG A 220 -13.73 -6.32 -28.68
CA ARG A 220 -12.51 -6.14 -27.88
C ARG A 220 -12.84 -5.77 -26.44
N PHE A 221 -13.70 -4.78 -26.25
CA PHE A 221 -14.10 -4.31 -24.92
C PHE A 221 -14.96 -5.33 -24.18
N SER A 222 -15.78 -6.12 -24.85
CA SER A 222 -16.62 -7.11 -24.19
C SER A 222 -15.80 -8.15 -23.40
N ALA A 223 -14.64 -8.56 -23.93
CA ALA A 223 -13.75 -9.49 -23.23
C ALA A 223 -13.22 -8.93 -21.90
N LEU A 224 -13.01 -7.61 -21.79
CA LEU A 224 -12.57 -6.90 -20.59
C LEU A 224 -13.74 -6.55 -19.65
N VAL A 225 -14.85 -6.05 -20.23
CA VAL A 225 -15.94 -5.43 -19.45
C VAL A 225 -16.89 -6.48 -18.88
N ILE A 226 -17.19 -7.55 -19.64
CA ILE A 226 -18.15 -8.58 -19.17
C ILE A 226 -17.72 -9.20 -17.82
N PRO A 227 -16.46 -9.64 -17.60
CA PRO A 227 -16.05 -10.16 -16.30
C PRO A 227 -16.26 -9.17 -15.15
N SER A 228 -15.96 -7.88 -15.38
CA SER A 228 -16.15 -6.82 -14.38
C SER A 228 -17.63 -6.56 -14.08
N LEU A 229 -18.50 -6.57 -15.11
CA LEU A 229 -19.94 -6.42 -14.93
C LEU A 229 -20.56 -7.61 -14.20
N LEU A 230 -20.13 -8.84 -14.54
CA LEU A 230 -20.59 -10.04 -13.85
C LEU A 230 -20.21 -10.01 -12.37
N LEU A 231 -18.98 -9.58 -12.05
CA LEU A 231 -18.54 -9.40 -10.67
C LEU A 231 -19.36 -8.33 -9.95
N ALA A 232 -19.60 -7.17 -10.59
CA ALA A 232 -20.39 -6.10 -10.01
C ALA A 232 -21.84 -6.54 -9.75
N ALA A 233 -22.45 -7.24 -10.70
CA ALA A 233 -23.79 -7.79 -10.55
C ALA A 233 -23.87 -8.81 -9.40
N PHE A 234 -22.86 -9.68 -9.30
CA PHE A 234 -22.77 -10.65 -8.21
C PHE A 234 -22.59 -9.97 -6.86
N MET A 235 -21.76 -8.91 -6.76
CA MET A 235 -21.60 -8.13 -5.52
C MET A 235 -22.90 -7.47 -5.07
N VAL A 236 -23.63 -6.86 -6.00
CA VAL A 236 -24.93 -6.23 -5.69
C VAL A 236 -25.92 -7.26 -5.20
N ALA A 237 -25.97 -8.43 -5.83
CA ALA A 237 -26.85 -9.54 -5.42
C ALA A 237 -26.47 -10.10 -4.03
N ALA A 238 -25.17 -10.19 -3.71
CA ALA A 238 -24.71 -10.77 -2.46
C ALA A 238 -24.78 -9.81 -1.25
N ASN A 239 -24.49 -8.51 -1.46
CA ASN A 239 -24.30 -7.54 -0.37
C ASN A 239 -25.34 -6.40 -0.35
N GLY A 240 -26.27 -6.36 -1.30
CA GLY A 240 -27.16 -5.21 -1.47
C GLY A 240 -26.44 -3.99 -2.07
N SER A 241 -26.86 -2.77 -1.71
CA SER A 241 -26.23 -1.56 -2.24
C SER A 241 -24.81 -1.40 -1.69
N VAL A 242 -23.83 -1.24 -2.56
CA VAL A 242 -22.47 -0.79 -2.21
C VAL A 242 -22.57 0.72 -1.93
N GLY A 243 -22.91 1.09 -0.69
CA GLY A 243 -23.00 2.47 -0.25
C GLY A 243 -21.87 2.81 0.72
N GLY A 244 -20.96 3.69 0.33
CA GLY A 244 -20.05 4.41 1.23
C GLY A 244 -20.48 5.88 1.27
N SER A 245 -20.53 6.49 2.45
CA SER A 245 -20.76 7.91 2.60
C SER A 245 -19.42 8.64 2.61
N GLY A 246 -19.31 9.76 1.90
CA GLY A 246 -18.25 10.71 2.11
C GLY A 246 -17.11 10.69 1.08
N ASN A 247 -17.39 11.08 -0.15
CA ASN A 247 -16.35 11.45 -1.10
C ASN A 247 -15.83 12.86 -0.77
N VAL A 248 -14.50 13.02 -0.68
CA VAL A 248 -13.86 14.29 -0.34
C VAL A 248 -12.81 14.63 -1.39
N TRP A 249 -12.92 15.80 -2.01
CA TRP A 249 -11.94 16.35 -2.96
C TRP A 249 -11.06 17.37 -2.25
N VAL A 250 -9.73 17.20 -2.36
CA VAL A 250 -8.73 18.14 -1.84
C VAL A 250 -7.81 18.52 -3.00
N PHE A 251 -8.18 19.55 -3.73
CA PHE A 251 -7.42 19.95 -4.93
C PHE A 251 -6.07 20.60 -4.61
N GLY A 252 -5.95 21.28 -3.46
CA GLY A 252 -4.72 21.95 -3.05
C GLY A 252 -3.53 21.00 -2.89
N ASP A 253 -3.77 19.77 -2.50
CA ASP A 253 -2.71 18.81 -2.19
C ASP A 253 -2.24 17.99 -3.41
N LYS A 254 -2.89 18.14 -4.58
CA LYS A 254 -2.55 17.31 -5.74
C LYS A 254 -1.12 17.53 -6.24
N ALA A 255 -0.65 18.76 -6.32
CA ALA A 255 0.74 19.05 -6.68
C ALA A 255 1.72 18.48 -5.63
N THR A 256 1.36 18.56 -4.37
CA THR A 256 2.12 18.05 -3.23
C THR A 256 2.28 16.54 -3.31
N TRP A 257 1.21 15.78 -3.62
CA TRP A 257 1.29 14.32 -3.76
C TRP A 257 2.23 13.86 -4.88
N ILE A 258 2.33 14.59 -5.98
CA ILE A 258 3.29 14.27 -7.06
C ILE A 258 4.73 14.39 -6.53
N LEU A 259 5.02 15.40 -5.73
CA LEU A 259 6.36 15.63 -5.18
C LEU A 259 6.70 14.67 -4.04
N HIS A 260 5.72 14.25 -3.24
CA HIS A 260 5.93 13.44 -2.03
C HIS A 260 5.77 11.92 -2.26
N ILE A 261 5.67 11.49 -3.51
CA ILE A 261 5.33 10.09 -3.83
C ILE A 261 6.47 9.10 -3.64
N LEU A 262 7.74 9.53 -3.85
CA LEU A 262 8.89 8.63 -3.90
C LEU A 262 9.33 8.08 -2.54
N SER A 263 9.16 8.85 -1.48
CA SER A 263 9.59 8.47 -0.14
C SER A 263 8.52 8.80 0.88
N GLY A 264 7.92 7.78 1.47
CA GLY A 264 6.89 7.97 2.49
C GLY A 264 7.42 8.51 3.83
N TYR A 265 8.72 8.36 4.10
CA TYR A 265 9.31 8.77 5.37
C TYR A 265 10.11 10.08 5.31
N ASN A 266 10.34 10.64 4.13
CA ASN A 266 11.11 11.88 3.99
C ASN A 266 10.66 12.69 2.77
N MET A 267 9.85 13.71 3.02
CA MET A 267 9.29 14.56 1.97
C MET A 267 10.38 15.29 1.18
N VAL A 268 11.41 15.80 1.83
CA VAL A 268 12.52 16.53 1.16
C VAL A 268 13.27 15.60 0.21
N VAL A 269 13.56 14.38 0.64
CA VAL A 269 14.19 13.35 -0.22
C VAL A 269 13.29 13.02 -1.41
N SER A 270 11.98 12.92 -1.19
CA SER A 270 11.00 12.68 -2.25
C SER A 270 11.00 13.82 -3.27
N GLU A 271 10.91 15.08 -2.82
CA GLU A 271 10.92 16.27 -3.68
C GLU A 271 12.18 16.33 -4.53
N ILE A 272 13.36 16.22 -3.90
CA ILE A 272 14.65 16.23 -4.61
C ILE A 272 14.71 15.10 -5.63
N GLY A 273 14.27 13.89 -5.26
CA GLY A 273 14.23 12.73 -6.13
C GLY A 273 13.32 12.94 -7.35
N VAL A 274 12.11 13.46 -7.14
CA VAL A 274 11.16 13.76 -8.23
C VAL A 274 11.73 14.84 -9.16
N LEU A 275 12.27 15.93 -8.61
CA LEU A 275 12.88 17.00 -9.40
C LEU A 275 14.07 16.49 -10.21
N ALA A 276 14.90 15.63 -9.64
CA ALA A 276 16.02 15.01 -10.35
C ALA A 276 15.55 14.08 -11.49
N LEU A 277 14.46 13.32 -11.28
CA LEU A 277 13.84 12.52 -12.35
C LEU A 277 13.26 13.39 -13.45
N ILE A 278 12.55 14.47 -13.10
CA ILE A 278 12.02 15.45 -14.07
C ILE A 278 13.17 16.07 -14.88
N TRP A 279 14.25 16.47 -14.21
CA TRP A 279 15.45 16.97 -14.88
C TRP A 279 16.03 15.96 -15.87
N LEU A 280 16.21 14.69 -15.45
CA LEU A 280 16.73 13.63 -16.31
C LEU A 280 15.84 13.41 -17.55
N ILE A 281 14.52 13.28 -17.33
CA ILE A 281 13.54 13.09 -18.40
C ILE A 281 13.59 14.27 -19.38
N THR A 282 13.60 15.50 -18.89
CA THR A 282 13.66 16.71 -19.71
C THR A 282 14.98 16.78 -20.49
N ALA A 283 16.09 16.46 -19.84
CA ALA A 283 17.42 16.47 -20.47
C ALA A 283 17.53 15.41 -21.60
N LEU A 284 16.95 14.22 -21.41
CA LEU A 284 16.88 13.18 -22.42
C LEU A 284 15.91 13.54 -23.55
N ALA A 285 14.76 14.12 -23.23
CA ALA A 285 13.78 14.57 -24.22
C ALA A 285 14.37 15.66 -25.16
N ARG A 286 15.09 16.64 -24.62
CA ARG A 286 15.77 17.69 -25.40
C ARG A 286 16.85 17.15 -26.35
N ARG A 287 17.33 15.91 -26.11
CA ARG A 287 18.32 15.20 -26.94
C ARG A 287 17.67 14.20 -27.89
N ASN A 288 16.34 14.22 -28.01
CA ASN A 288 15.56 13.24 -28.78
C ASN A 288 15.88 11.78 -28.38
N ALA A 289 16.26 11.56 -27.11
CA ALA A 289 16.61 10.26 -26.57
C ALA A 289 15.41 9.45 -26.11
N LEU A 290 14.23 10.07 -26.02
CA LEU A 290 12.97 9.44 -25.60
C LEU A 290 12.03 9.26 -26.79
N ARG A 291 11.46 8.07 -26.91
CA ARG A 291 10.42 7.76 -27.88
C ARG A 291 9.22 7.17 -27.15
N LEU A 292 8.06 7.73 -27.42
CA LEU A 292 6.79 7.19 -26.93
C LEU A 292 6.33 6.05 -27.81
N GLU A 293 5.94 4.95 -27.17
CA GLU A 293 5.52 3.71 -27.83
C GLU A 293 4.02 3.52 -27.72
N GLN A 294 3.42 2.95 -28.76
CA GLN A 294 2.02 2.51 -28.75
C GLN A 294 1.07 3.54 -28.09
N SER A 295 0.34 3.12 -27.03
CA SER A 295 -0.67 3.92 -26.33
C SER A 295 -0.11 4.90 -25.29
N ALA A 296 1.20 5.17 -25.28
CA ALA A 296 1.83 6.02 -24.25
C ALA A 296 1.08 7.34 -23.98
N MET A 297 0.73 8.09 -25.04
CA MET A 297 0.01 9.37 -24.91
C MET A 297 -1.40 9.20 -24.34
N TRP A 298 -2.09 8.13 -24.72
CA TRP A 298 -3.43 7.84 -24.20
C TRP A 298 -3.40 7.47 -22.72
N LEU A 299 -2.40 6.68 -22.31
CA LEU A 299 -2.16 6.34 -20.91
C LEU A 299 -1.79 7.59 -20.10
N LEU A 300 -0.83 8.37 -20.59
CA LEU A 300 -0.43 9.60 -19.90
C LEU A 300 -1.60 10.57 -19.73
N ALA A 301 -2.31 10.89 -20.81
CA ALA A 301 -3.45 11.80 -20.77
C ALA A 301 -4.62 11.25 -19.93
N GLY A 302 -4.96 9.98 -20.09
CA GLY A 302 -6.06 9.33 -19.36
C GLY A 302 -5.78 9.27 -17.86
N PHE A 303 -4.58 8.81 -17.44
CA PHE A 303 -4.22 8.76 -16.02
C PHE A 303 -4.07 10.16 -15.41
N SER A 304 -3.57 11.15 -16.15
CA SER A 304 -3.53 12.54 -15.69
C SER A 304 -4.94 13.10 -15.47
N ALA A 305 -5.86 12.85 -16.41
CA ALA A 305 -7.26 13.24 -16.26
C ALA A 305 -7.92 12.51 -15.08
N LEU A 306 -7.67 11.21 -14.93
CA LEU A 306 -8.14 10.42 -13.80
C LEU A 306 -7.62 10.99 -12.47
N TYR A 307 -6.32 11.30 -12.38
CA TYR A 307 -5.72 11.89 -11.19
C TYR A 307 -6.39 13.22 -10.79
N LEU A 308 -6.60 14.09 -11.75
CA LEU A 308 -7.26 15.39 -11.50
C LEU A 308 -8.72 15.22 -11.07
N ALA A 309 -9.44 14.25 -11.64
CA ALA A 309 -10.84 13.98 -11.33
C ALA A 309 -11.03 13.18 -10.03
N MET A 310 -10.03 12.38 -9.61
CA MET A 310 -10.16 11.49 -8.46
C MET A 310 -10.22 12.27 -7.14
N PRO A 311 -11.15 11.93 -6.22
CA PRO A 311 -11.17 12.51 -4.89
C PRO A 311 -9.97 12.01 -4.04
N PHE A 312 -9.63 12.76 -3.00
CA PHE A 312 -8.72 12.32 -1.96
C PHE A 312 -9.28 11.10 -1.19
N ARG A 313 -10.60 11.15 -0.85
CA ARG A 313 -11.32 10.05 -0.19
C ARG A 313 -12.48 9.59 -1.07
N LEU A 314 -12.55 8.27 -1.31
CA LEU A 314 -13.60 7.60 -2.09
C LEU A 314 -14.12 6.39 -1.30
N PHE A 315 -15.43 6.30 -1.06
CA PHE A 315 -16.07 5.22 -0.28
C PHE A 315 -15.36 4.98 1.07
N ASP A 316 -15.11 6.03 1.83
CA ASP A 316 -14.38 6.03 3.11
C ASP A 316 -12.93 5.52 3.04
N THR A 317 -12.36 5.38 1.85
CA THR A 317 -10.94 5.06 1.66
C THR A 317 -10.18 6.33 1.31
N ALA A 318 -9.20 6.71 2.13
CA ALA A 318 -8.38 7.89 1.90
C ALA A 318 -7.20 7.62 0.95
N PHE A 319 -6.56 8.68 0.46
CA PHE A 319 -5.36 8.65 -0.38
C PHE A 319 -5.56 7.89 -1.70
N VAL A 320 -6.76 8.01 -2.30
CA VAL A 320 -7.08 7.27 -3.54
C VAL A 320 -6.37 7.87 -4.73
N ASP A 321 -6.28 9.19 -4.78
CA ASP A 321 -5.67 9.94 -5.88
C ASP A 321 -4.15 9.71 -5.99
N MET A 322 -3.41 9.68 -4.87
CA MET A 322 -1.96 9.42 -4.93
C MET A 322 -1.62 8.04 -5.51
N ARG A 323 -2.50 7.04 -5.32
CA ARG A 323 -2.33 5.70 -5.88
C ARG A 323 -2.33 5.70 -7.41
N VAL A 324 -3.04 6.64 -8.04
CA VAL A 324 -3.03 6.85 -9.50
C VAL A 324 -1.64 7.28 -9.96
N VAL A 325 -0.96 8.15 -9.22
CA VAL A 325 0.39 8.65 -9.55
C VAL A 325 1.41 7.49 -9.53
N VAL A 326 1.39 6.67 -8.48
CA VAL A 326 2.28 5.48 -8.38
C VAL A 326 2.03 4.51 -9.53
N ALA A 327 0.76 4.21 -9.82
CA ALA A 327 0.40 3.31 -10.91
C ALA A 327 0.91 3.83 -12.27
N LEU A 328 0.69 5.12 -12.57
CA LEU A 328 1.19 5.74 -13.78
C LEU A 328 2.72 5.68 -13.87
N ALA A 329 3.42 5.98 -12.77
CA ALA A 329 4.87 5.95 -12.70
C ALA A 329 5.45 4.55 -12.98
N LEU A 330 4.76 3.48 -12.57
CA LEU A 330 5.15 2.09 -12.82
C LEU A 330 4.75 1.57 -14.21
N ILE A 331 3.67 2.09 -14.79
CA ILE A 331 3.19 1.70 -16.13
C ILE A 331 3.99 2.40 -17.23
N MET A 332 4.22 3.72 -17.11
CA MET A 332 4.81 4.53 -18.20
C MET A 332 6.18 4.06 -18.68
N PRO A 333 7.11 3.56 -17.85
CA PRO A 333 8.40 3.04 -18.33
C PRO A 333 8.28 1.97 -19.40
N ALA A 334 7.21 1.17 -19.38
CA ALA A 334 6.96 0.17 -20.43
C ALA A 334 6.64 0.79 -21.78
N PHE A 335 6.11 2.00 -21.82
CA PHE A 335 5.68 2.71 -23.02
C PHE A 335 6.62 3.84 -23.45
N VAL A 336 7.80 3.95 -22.82
CA VAL A 336 8.84 4.93 -23.16
C VAL A 336 10.14 4.20 -23.48
N SER A 337 10.55 4.21 -24.76
CA SER A 337 11.88 3.71 -25.17
C SER A 337 12.94 4.78 -24.98
N VAL A 338 14.07 4.39 -24.39
CA VAL A 338 15.19 5.28 -24.15
C VAL A 338 16.36 4.86 -25.06
N SER A 339 16.86 5.82 -25.84
CA SER A 339 18.07 5.68 -26.66
C SER A 339 19.13 6.65 -26.12
N PHE A 340 19.92 6.21 -25.14
CA PHE A 340 20.92 7.09 -24.53
C PHE A 340 21.88 7.64 -25.58
N PRO A 341 22.13 8.97 -25.60
CA PRO A 341 23.02 9.60 -26.59
C PRO A 341 24.43 9.03 -26.53
N ASP A 342 24.92 8.73 -25.34
CA ASP A 342 26.24 8.16 -25.09
C ASP A 342 26.28 7.36 -23.76
N ALA A 343 27.43 6.81 -23.42
CA ALA A 343 27.64 6.03 -22.20
C ALA A 343 27.52 6.87 -20.91
N ILE A 344 27.77 8.18 -20.98
CA ILE A 344 27.73 9.08 -19.82
C ILE A 344 26.27 9.22 -19.37
N TRP A 345 25.35 9.52 -20.29
CA TRP A 345 23.92 9.63 -19.98
C TRP A 345 23.33 8.35 -19.42
N ARG A 346 23.75 7.20 -19.95
CA ARG A 346 23.35 5.89 -19.39
C ARG A 346 23.87 5.72 -17.96
N ARG A 347 25.13 6.09 -17.69
CA ARG A 347 25.70 6.03 -16.34
C ARG A 347 24.99 7.00 -15.39
N ILE A 348 24.68 8.22 -15.83
CA ILE A 348 23.92 9.19 -15.03
C ILE A 348 22.55 8.63 -14.67
N ALA A 349 21.82 8.06 -15.62
CA ALA A 349 20.49 7.49 -15.35
C ALA A 349 20.55 6.33 -14.35
N ILE A 350 21.51 5.40 -14.51
CA ILE A 350 21.71 4.27 -13.58
C ILE A 350 22.14 4.77 -12.21
N ALA A 351 23.07 5.73 -12.15
CA ALA A 351 23.56 6.30 -10.88
C ALA A 351 22.45 7.05 -10.13
N LEU A 352 21.60 7.80 -10.84
CA LEU A 352 20.45 8.48 -10.24
C LEU A 352 19.44 7.47 -9.69
N ALA A 353 19.08 6.45 -10.48
CA ALA A 353 18.17 5.40 -10.03
C ALA A 353 18.74 4.67 -8.79
N ALA A 354 20.04 4.35 -8.80
CA ALA A 354 20.73 3.72 -7.70
C ALA A 354 20.73 4.64 -6.44
N ALA A 355 21.05 5.92 -6.62
CA ALA A 355 21.09 6.87 -5.53
C ALA A 355 19.72 7.02 -4.86
N ILE A 356 18.64 7.20 -5.65
CA ILE A 356 17.29 7.33 -5.10
C ILE A 356 16.88 6.03 -4.38
N THR A 357 17.13 4.86 -4.99
CA THR A 357 16.82 3.57 -4.36
C THR A 357 17.57 3.39 -3.03
N VAL A 358 18.87 3.64 -3.01
CA VAL A 358 19.69 3.49 -1.79
C VAL A 358 19.27 4.49 -0.71
N ILE A 359 18.99 5.73 -1.08
CA ILE A 359 18.53 6.75 -0.12
C ILE A 359 17.18 6.36 0.48
N ASN A 360 16.23 5.88 -0.34
CA ASN A 360 14.92 5.41 0.16
C ASN A 360 15.07 4.20 1.09
N VAL A 361 15.86 3.20 0.70
CA VAL A 361 16.15 2.02 1.55
C VAL A 361 16.78 2.44 2.87
N SER A 362 17.76 3.35 2.82
CA SER A 362 18.41 3.87 4.02
C SER A 362 17.44 4.63 4.91
N GLY A 363 16.56 5.45 4.33
CA GLY A 363 15.50 6.16 5.04
C GLY A 363 14.56 5.22 5.77
N VAL A 364 14.11 4.15 5.10
CA VAL A 364 13.29 3.09 5.70
C VAL A 364 14.02 2.43 6.87
N MET A 365 15.28 2.03 6.65
CA MET A 365 16.09 1.39 7.70
C MET A 365 16.26 2.30 8.93
N ILE A 366 16.55 3.57 8.74
CA ILE A 366 16.71 4.55 9.83
C ILE A 366 15.40 4.67 10.62
N VAL A 367 14.27 4.83 9.96
CA VAL A 367 12.97 4.93 10.63
C VAL A 367 12.63 3.65 11.36
N TRP A 368 12.74 2.49 10.72
CA TRP A 368 12.40 1.22 11.37
C TRP A 368 13.32 0.91 12.55
N LEU A 369 14.63 1.25 12.46
CA LEU A 369 15.57 1.12 13.58
C LEU A 369 15.19 2.02 14.75
N SER A 370 14.69 3.25 14.49
CA SER A 370 14.27 4.17 15.54
C SER A 370 13.06 3.65 16.36
N TYR A 371 12.29 2.72 15.79
CA TYR A 371 11.14 2.10 16.46
C TYR A 371 11.48 0.85 17.28
N ARG A 372 12.75 0.37 17.26
CA ARG A 372 13.12 -0.86 17.99
C ARG A 372 12.80 -0.80 19.47
N GLU A 373 13.09 0.33 20.11
CA GLU A 373 12.81 0.51 21.54
C GLU A 373 11.30 0.54 21.82
N ASP A 374 10.52 1.23 20.99
CA ASP A 374 9.07 1.30 21.15
C ASP A 374 8.41 -0.08 21.00
N PHE A 375 8.80 -0.86 19.98
CA PHE A 375 8.29 -2.22 19.80
C PHE A 375 8.75 -3.17 20.92
N ALA A 376 10.00 -3.03 21.42
CA ALA A 376 10.48 -3.83 22.54
C ALA A 376 9.73 -3.47 23.84
N ALA A 377 9.51 -2.17 24.08
CA ALA A 377 8.72 -1.71 25.22
C ALA A 377 7.25 -2.15 25.12
N ALA A 378 6.67 -2.11 23.91
CA ALA A 378 5.32 -2.60 23.67
C ALA A 378 5.20 -4.09 24.01
N ARG A 379 6.14 -4.93 23.56
CA ARG A 379 6.13 -6.37 23.91
C ARG A 379 6.18 -6.58 25.43
N LYS A 380 7.05 -5.86 26.15
CA LYS A 380 7.09 -5.89 27.62
C LYS A 380 5.76 -5.43 28.23
N SER A 381 5.15 -4.40 27.69
CA SER A 381 3.87 -3.88 28.18
C SER A 381 2.74 -4.92 28.01
N PHE A 382 2.76 -5.72 26.94
CA PHE A 382 1.77 -6.79 26.72
C PHE A 382 1.90 -7.93 27.76
N GLU A 383 3.10 -8.21 28.24
CA GLU A 383 3.34 -9.18 29.32
C GLU A 383 2.75 -8.72 30.66
N LEU A 384 2.58 -7.40 30.85
CA LEU A 384 1.98 -6.80 32.05
C LEU A 384 0.45 -6.71 31.96
N LEU A 385 -0.14 -6.96 30.79
CA LEU A 385 -1.58 -7.01 30.61
C LEU A 385 -2.12 -8.39 31.02
N PRO A 386 -3.17 -8.46 31.82
CA PRO A 386 -3.90 -9.72 32.02
C PRO A 386 -4.45 -10.22 30.67
N LYS A 387 -4.52 -11.53 30.49
CA LYS A 387 -5.19 -12.09 29.31
C LYS A 387 -6.64 -11.63 29.27
N GLY A 388 -7.06 -11.14 28.12
CA GLY A 388 -8.39 -10.59 27.93
C GLY A 388 -8.57 -9.17 28.47
N ALA A 389 -7.49 -8.40 28.69
CA ALA A 389 -7.61 -7.00 29.09
C ALA A 389 -8.36 -6.18 28.03
N ILE A 390 -9.17 -5.23 28.49
CA ILE A 390 -9.89 -4.29 27.63
C ILE A 390 -9.11 -2.99 27.62
N VAL A 391 -8.55 -2.63 26.45
CA VAL A 391 -7.54 -1.59 26.32
C VAL A 391 -8.05 -0.44 25.48
N MET A 392 -7.98 0.77 26.06
CA MET A 392 -8.25 2.03 25.39
C MET A 392 -6.98 2.61 24.81
N THR A 393 -7.09 3.39 23.74
CA THR A 393 -5.99 4.19 23.18
C THR A 393 -6.40 5.64 23.06
N ALA A 394 -5.47 6.54 23.39
CA ALA A 394 -5.62 7.99 23.21
C ALA A 394 -4.30 8.61 22.80
N GLN A 395 -4.31 9.85 22.36
CA GLN A 395 -3.09 10.59 22.00
C GLN A 395 -2.86 11.81 22.89
N THR A 396 -1.57 12.20 23.02
CA THR A 396 -1.19 13.41 23.76
C THR A 396 -1.45 14.68 22.97
N GLY A 397 -1.50 14.60 21.63
CA GLY A 397 -1.75 15.71 20.72
C GLY A 397 -3.22 16.13 20.66
N ASP A 398 -3.48 17.12 19.82
CA ASP A 398 -4.82 17.73 19.67
C ASP A 398 -5.84 16.90 18.90
N GLY A 399 -5.42 15.79 18.37
CA GLY A 399 -6.22 14.98 17.44
C GLY A 399 -6.11 15.55 16.03
N GLY A 400 -6.28 14.72 15.08
CA GLY A 400 -6.19 15.05 13.67
C GLY A 400 -5.72 13.83 12.92
N ASP A 401 -6.20 13.70 11.73
CA ASP A 401 -5.90 12.61 10.82
C ASP A 401 -5.24 13.20 9.58
N PRO A 402 -4.26 12.56 9.04
CA PRO A 402 -3.03 12.01 9.60
C PRO A 402 -1.98 13.09 9.83
N PRO A 403 -0.95 12.84 10.64
CA PRO A 403 0.19 13.75 10.69
C PRO A 403 0.83 13.84 9.30
N THR A 404 1.30 15.01 8.97
CA THR A 404 2.04 15.26 7.72
C THR A 404 3.33 14.45 7.64
N ASP A 405 3.86 13.98 8.77
CA ASP A 405 5.08 13.19 8.84
C ASP A 405 4.78 11.73 9.23
N LEU A 406 4.91 10.83 8.26
CA LEU A 406 4.70 9.40 8.46
C LEU A 406 5.75 8.74 9.36
N ARG A 407 6.82 9.45 9.77
CA ARG A 407 7.82 8.90 10.69
C ARG A 407 7.27 8.71 12.10
N ASP A 408 6.31 9.51 12.53
CA ASP A 408 5.78 9.48 13.89
C ASP A 408 4.47 8.69 14.01
N TYR A 409 3.90 8.26 12.89
CA TYR A 409 2.57 7.65 12.86
C TYR A 409 2.50 6.14 13.16
N PRO A 410 3.51 5.31 12.87
CA PRO A 410 3.42 3.86 13.10
C PRO A 410 3.10 3.47 14.54
N VAL A 411 3.53 4.26 15.54
CA VAL A 411 3.29 3.98 16.95
C VAL A 411 1.80 3.92 17.31
N PHE A 412 0.96 4.64 16.58
CA PHE A 412 -0.48 4.70 16.88
C PHE A 412 -1.15 3.33 16.81
N ASN A 413 -0.74 2.48 15.90
CA ASN A 413 -1.30 1.14 15.76
C ASN A 413 -0.53 0.06 16.55
N VAL A 414 0.63 0.37 17.15
CA VAL A 414 1.41 -0.61 17.93
C VAL A 414 0.60 -1.26 19.07
N PRO A 415 -0.25 -0.57 19.81
CA PRO A 415 -1.08 -1.19 20.85
C PRO A 415 -1.99 -2.30 20.35
N THR A 416 -2.38 -2.32 19.06
CA THR A 416 -3.24 -3.39 18.50
C THR A 416 -2.58 -4.77 18.56
N LEU A 417 -1.25 -4.83 18.68
CA LEU A 417 -0.53 -6.08 18.88
C LEU A 417 -0.86 -6.76 20.22
N ALA A 418 -1.46 -6.05 21.20
CA ALA A 418 -1.98 -6.67 22.41
C ALA A 418 -3.11 -7.67 22.12
N VAL A 419 -3.83 -7.53 21.02
CA VAL A 419 -4.79 -8.54 20.51
C VAL A 419 -4.11 -9.88 20.33
N HIS A 420 -2.88 -9.87 19.84
CA HIS A 420 -2.08 -11.06 19.63
C HIS A 420 -1.44 -11.58 20.93
N HIS A 421 -0.81 -10.69 21.69
CA HIS A 421 0.06 -11.10 22.80
C HIS A 421 -0.71 -11.33 24.11
N ALA A 422 -1.80 -10.59 24.35
CA ALA A 422 -2.58 -10.63 25.58
C ALA A 422 -4.05 -11.02 25.40
N ASP A 423 -4.45 -11.48 24.20
CA ASP A 423 -5.85 -11.71 23.84
C ASP A 423 -6.76 -10.49 24.17
N ALA A 424 -6.20 -9.27 24.08
CA ALA A 424 -6.84 -8.04 24.49
C ALA A 424 -7.93 -7.58 23.50
N PHE A 425 -8.89 -6.82 23.99
CA PHE A 425 -9.81 -6.06 23.14
C PHE A 425 -9.30 -4.64 22.93
N LEU A 426 -9.29 -4.15 21.68
CA LEU A 426 -9.00 -2.76 21.33
C LEU A 426 -10.03 -2.20 20.35
N PRO A 427 -10.57 -0.99 20.58
CA PRO A 427 -11.58 -0.36 19.72
C PRO A 427 -11.12 -0.11 18.28
N HIS A 428 -9.80 0.09 18.08
CA HIS A 428 -9.20 0.55 16.82
C HIS A 428 -8.66 -0.58 15.94
N LEU A 429 -8.94 -1.85 16.27
CA LEU A 429 -8.60 -2.93 15.34
C LEU A 429 -9.39 -2.75 14.03
N PHE A 430 -8.77 -3.04 12.89
CA PHE A 430 -9.44 -2.98 11.60
C PHE A 430 -10.52 -4.07 11.49
N THR A 431 -11.73 -3.68 11.84
CA THR A 431 -12.92 -4.54 11.96
C THR A 431 -14.15 -3.94 11.29
N ALA A 432 -13.95 -2.91 10.42
CA ALA A 432 -15.07 -2.19 9.80
C ALA A 432 -16.01 -3.14 9.06
N PRO A 433 -17.31 -3.14 9.39
CA PRO A 433 -18.29 -4.00 8.77
C PRO A 433 -18.34 -3.82 7.24
N GLY A 434 -18.37 -4.93 6.52
CA GLY A 434 -18.38 -4.93 5.03
C GLY A 434 -17.03 -4.62 4.37
N LYS A 435 -15.97 -4.38 5.16
CA LYS A 435 -14.61 -4.18 4.64
C LYS A 435 -13.64 -5.30 5.05
N GLN A 436 -13.78 -5.82 6.27
CA GLN A 436 -12.91 -6.87 6.82
C GLN A 436 -13.72 -8.07 7.30
N PRO A 437 -13.13 -9.29 7.30
CA PRO A 437 -13.80 -10.49 7.79
C PRO A 437 -13.83 -10.60 9.31
N VAL A 438 -12.96 -9.88 10.04
CA VAL A 438 -12.91 -9.86 11.50
C VAL A 438 -13.87 -8.79 12.03
N THR A 439 -14.71 -9.16 12.99
CA THR A 439 -15.63 -8.24 13.67
C THR A 439 -15.68 -8.54 15.16
N PRO A 440 -15.95 -7.56 16.03
CA PRO A 440 -16.16 -7.82 17.43
C PRO A 440 -17.42 -8.68 17.65
N ARG A 441 -17.39 -9.56 18.65
CA ARG A 441 -18.57 -10.30 19.11
C ARG A 441 -19.64 -9.33 19.67
N ALA A 442 -20.90 -9.71 19.60
CA ALA A 442 -22.05 -8.84 19.90
C ALA A 442 -21.91 -7.96 21.17
N PRO A 443 -21.47 -8.45 22.35
CA PRO A 443 -21.34 -7.60 23.55
C PRO A 443 -20.32 -6.46 23.39
N TRP A 444 -19.32 -6.63 22.52
CA TRP A 444 -18.19 -5.72 22.35
C TRP A 444 -18.34 -4.73 21.19
N ARG A 445 -19.32 -4.93 20.31
CA ARG A 445 -19.58 -4.04 19.17
C ARG A 445 -19.81 -2.58 19.56
N ARG A 446 -20.40 -2.33 20.73
CA ARG A 446 -20.61 -0.97 21.24
C ARG A 446 -19.32 -0.21 21.53
N LEU A 447 -18.21 -0.92 21.71
CA LEU A 447 -16.88 -0.35 21.96
C LEU A 447 -16.03 -0.25 20.70
N GLU A 448 -16.56 -0.67 19.53
CA GLU A 448 -15.86 -0.64 18.26
C GLU A 448 -15.71 0.80 17.73
N PHE A 449 -14.52 1.12 17.26
CA PHE A 449 -14.19 2.40 16.61
C PHE A 449 -13.12 2.21 15.53
N PRO A 450 -13.37 1.36 14.53
CA PRO A 450 -12.38 1.00 13.54
C PRO A 450 -12.08 2.16 12.58
N GLU A 451 -10.88 2.19 12.04
CA GLU A 451 -10.46 3.08 10.95
C GLU A 451 -10.64 4.59 11.23
N ARG A 452 -10.59 5.01 12.51
CA ARG A 452 -10.69 6.41 12.88
C ARG A 452 -9.50 6.87 13.71
N GLY A 453 -9.21 8.17 13.65
CA GLY A 453 -8.12 8.78 14.39
C GLY A 453 -8.29 8.65 15.92
N PHE A 454 -7.16 8.68 16.64
CA PHE A 454 -7.15 8.54 18.09
C PHE A 454 -7.64 9.84 18.76
N LEU A 455 -8.45 9.69 19.79
CA LEU A 455 -8.97 10.82 20.53
C LEU A 455 -7.87 11.46 21.40
N PRO A 456 -7.86 12.81 21.51
CA PRO A 456 -7.00 13.49 22.46
C PRO A 456 -7.29 13.05 23.89
N VAL A 457 -6.27 12.84 24.70
CA VAL A 457 -6.42 12.48 26.11
C VAL A 457 -7.16 13.56 26.91
N ARG A 458 -7.05 14.83 26.51
CA ARG A 458 -7.82 15.94 27.09
C ARG A 458 -9.34 15.74 26.95
N PHE A 459 -9.79 15.12 25.85
CA PHE A 459 -11.20 14.79 25.67
C PHE A 459 -11.64 13.65 26.60
N LEU A 460 -10.81 12.62 26.77
CA LEU A 460 -11.07 11.56 27.76
C LEU A 460 -11.14 12.14 29.18
N LYS A 461 -10.25 13.07 29.53
CA LYS A 461 -10.27 13.79 30.80
C LYS A 461 -11.58 14.56 30.99
N TYR A 462 -11.97 15.35 29.98
CA TYR A 462 -13.23 16.10 30.01
C TYR A 462 -14.44 15.17 30.25
N VAL A 463 -14.51 14.05 29.52
CA VAL A 463 -15.59 13.06 29.69
C VAL A 463 -15.60 12.45 31.10
N ALA A 464 -14.42 12.16 31.66
CA ALA A 464 -14.30 11.60 33.01
C ALA A 464 -14.75 12.58 34.14
N GLU A 465 -14.57 13.89 33.91
CA GLU A 465 -14.87 14.94 34.90
C GLU A 465 -16.30 15.50 34.77
N HIS A 466 -16.83 15.60 33.53
CA HIS A 466 -18.07 16.33 33.23
C HIS A 466 -19.15 15.44 32.59
N GLY A 467 -18.82 14.20 32.27
CA GLY A 467 -19.69 13.32 31.47
C GLY A 467 -19.57 13.54 29.97
N ALA A 468 -20.15 12.62 29.22
CA ALA A 468 -20.04 12.61 27.76
C ALA A 468 -21.01 13.60 27.11
N PRO A 469 -20.55 14.56 26.29
CA PRO A 469 -21.40 15.41 25.46
C PRO A 469 -22.30 14.62 24.52
N ALA A 470 -23.38 15.23 24.05
CA ALA A 470 -24.26 14.64 23.05
C ALA A 470 -23.45 14.34 21.76
N GLY A 471 -23.66 13.16 21.17
CA GLY A 471 -22.91 12.71 19.98
C GLY A 471 -21.54 12.07 20.27
N THR A 472 -21.13 11.95 21.54
CA THR A 472 -19.90 11.21 21.90
C THR A 472 -20.03 9.74 21.49
N PRO A 473 -19.02 9.15 20.82
CA PRO A 473 -19.03 7.74 20.46
C PRO A 473 -19.23 6.83 21.67
N PRO A 474 -19.99 5.73 21.54
CA PRO A 474 -20.35 4.87 22.68
C PRO A 474 -19.16 4.37 23.50
N PHE A 475 -18.04 4.04 22.85
CA PHE A 475 -16.84 3.53 23.51
C PHE A 475 -16.17 4.53 24.47
N VAL A 476 -16.43 5.84 24.30
CA VAL A 476 -15.87 6.90 25.15
C VAL A 476 -16.80 7.28 26.30
N GLN A 477 -18.11 7.10 26.12
CA GLN A 477 -19.11 7.60 27.08
C GLN A 477 -18.85 7.14 28.52
N ASN A 478 -18.44 5.90 28.71
CA ASN A 478 -18.14 5.29 30.00
C ASN A 478 -16.76 4.66 30.06
N TRP A 479 -15.77 5.29 29.41
CA TRP A 479 -14.46 4.69 29.19
C TRP A 479 -13.76 4.25 30.49
N VAL A 480 -13.89 5.01 31.59
CA VAL A 480 -13.31 4.64 32.91
C VAL A 480 -13.88 3.30 33.41
N ARG A 481 -15.18 3.05 33.21
CA ARG A 481 -15.83 1.79 33.61
C ARG A 481 -15.52 0.64 32.65
N ASP A 482 -15.52 0.93 31.35
CA ASP A 482 -15.55 -0.08 30.29
C ASP A 482 -14.15 -0.59 29.91
N PHE A 483 -13.08 0.14 30.24
CA PHE A 483 -11.70 -0.23 29.93
C PHE A 483 -10.87 -0.46 31.20
N ASP A 484 -9.84 -1.31 31.10
CA ASP A 484 -8.94 -1.66 32.19
C ASP A 484 -7.60 -0.93 32.09
N TYR A 485 -7.17 -0.64 30.87
CA TYR A 485 -5.89 0.01 30.58
C TYR A 485 -6.04 1.09 29.51
N LEU A 486 -5.11 2.05 29.53
CA LEU A 486 -4.99 3.12 28.55
C LEU A 486 -3.57 3.18 28.00
N TYR A 487 -3.41 3.00 26.68
CA TYR A 487 -2.23 3.45 25.97
C TYR A 487 -2.36 4.92 25.60
N LEU A 488 -1.48 5.74 26.10
CA LEU A 488 -1.34 7.14 25.75
C LEU A 488 -0.20 7.30 24.75
N ILE A 489 -0.53 7.60 23.50
CA ILE A 489 0.38 7.66 22.36
C ILE A 489 0.88 9.10 22.16
N GLY A 490 2.15 9.26 21.87
CA GLY A 490 2.81 10.53 21.58
C GLY A 490 3.90 10.86 22.56
N PRO A 491 4.45 12.09 22.50
CA PRO A 491 5.49 12.53 23.40
C PRO A 491 5.11 12.36 24.87
N SER A 492 6.10 12.04 25.70
CA SER A 492 5.88 11.89 27.15
C SER A 492 5.34 13.19 27.75
N ILE A 493 4.24 13.07 28.46
CA ILE A 493 3.65 14.14 29.27
C ILE A 493 3.47 13.66 30.71
N PRO A 494 3.38 14.57 31.71
CA PRO A 494 2.96 14.20 33.04
C PRO A 494 1.62 13.44 33.02
N ASN A 495 1.41 12.55 34.01
CA ASN A 495 0.15 11.81 34.09
C ASN A 495 -1.05 12.79 34.03
N PRO A 496 -1.90 12.72 32.98
CA PRO A 496 -2.96 13.69 32.77
C PRO A 496 -4.11 13.59 33.78
N MET A 497 -4.22 12.45 34.48
CA MET A 497 -5.29 12.14 35.43
C MET A 497 -4.77 11.25 36.57
N PRO A 498 -3.93 11.76 37.51
CA PRO A 498 -3.30 10.96 38.57
C PRO A 498 -4.31 10.19 39.46
N ASP A 499 -5.51 10.73 39.64
CA ASP A 499 -6.56 10.11 40.44
C ASP A 499 -7.24 8.91 39.74
N ARG A 500 -7.14 8.85 38.41
CA ARG A 500 -7.79 7.83 37.55
C ARG A 500 -6.80 6.88 36.89
N LEU A 501 -5.56 7.31 36.67
CA LEU A 501 -4.56 6.58 35.90
C LEU A 501 -3.36 6.25 36.79
N GLU A 502 -3.06 4.97 36.90
CA GLU A 502 -1.85 4.46 37.54
C GLU A 502 -0.83 4.10 36.48
N PHE A 503 0.36 4.72 36.56
CA PHE A 503 1.45 4.45 35.61
C PHE A 503 1.95 3.01 35.71
N VAL A 504 2.07 2.32 34.57
CA VAL A 504 2.55 0.94 34.47
C VAL A 504 3.90 0.88 33.77
N LEU A 505 4.01 1.49 32.59
CA LEU A 505 5.23 1.46 31.77
C LEU A 505 5.27 2.64 30.82
N GLY A 506 6.47 3.19 30.56
CA GLY A 506 6.70 4.25 29.58
C GLY A 506 7.73 3.84 28.52
N ALA A 507 7.57 4.42 27.34
CA ALA A 507 8.45 4.32 26.19
C ALA A 507 8.61 5.73 25.56
N PRO A 508 9.54 5.92 24.62
CA PRO A 508 9.74 7.23 23.99
C PRO A 508 8.48 7.82 23.35
N ARG A 509 7.61 6.98 22.78
CA ARG A 509 6.44 7.40 22.02
C ARG A 509 5.10 6.97 22.59
N PHE A 510 5.08 6.29 23.76
CA PHE A 510 3.83 5.94 24.43
C PHE A 510 4.02 5.72 25.94
N ALA A 511 2.90 5.75 26.68
CA ALA A 511 2.83 5.31 28.07
C ALA A 511 1.62 4.41 28.28
N LEU A 512 1.79 3.37 29.10
CA LEU A 512 0.70 2.47 29.54
C LEU A 512 0.28 2.84 30.96
N TYR A 513 -1.01 2.99 31.14
CA TYR A 513 -1.64 3.23 32.44
C TYR A 513 -2.69 2.16 32.73
N ARG A 514 -2.83 1.78 34.01
CA ARG A 514 -4.00 1.08 34.52
C ARG A 514 -5.08 2.10 34.86
N ILE A 515 -6.34 1.82 34.51
CA ILE A 515 -7.48 2.67 34.84
C ILE A 515 -8.00 2.27 36.22
N ARG A 516 -8.06 3.24 37.14
CA ARG A 516 -8.69 3.09 38.46
C ARG A 516 -10.20 3.33 38.32
N LYS A 517 -10.99 2.33 38.69
CA LYS A 517 -12.46 2.36 38.58
C LYS A 517 -13.09 3.03 39.81
#